data_5ba6db98b49210045a7938f9ec8cd29f
#
_entry.id   5ba6db98b49210045a7938f9ec8cd29f
#
_cell.length_a   1.000
_cell.length_b   1.000
_cell.length_c   1.000
_cell.angle_alpha   90.00
_cell.angle_beta   90.00
_cell.angle_gamma   90.00
#
_symmetry.space_group_name_H-M   'P 1'
#
loop_
_entity.id
_entity.type
_entity.pdbx_description
1 polymer ?
#
loop_
_entity_poly.entity_id
_entity_poly.type
_entity_poly.pdbx_seq_one_letter_code
_entity_poly.pdbx_strand_id
1 'polypeptide(L)'
;ETQAEEESIPMIQMDDVVAVSYDNETASLSFEKREDEWICLEQEDFPLIQNRINSIANAMKDMSANRKLDDTTDLSQFGLDQVTKTVTAEDSEGNTKTLKIGNVNEYTGDYYAMVEGDDTIYTIADSIVNYTDYTLDDLLQLDTVISVTSAQATSVTVEKNGTQVKFVKKEVEAETEAETEAEAETTEETVSETEEGT
;
A
#
# COMPACT_ATOMS: atom_id res chain seq x y z
N GLU A 1 34.14 11.76 -6.45
CA GLU A 1 33.62 10.43 -6.80
C GLU A 1 32.31 10.67 -7.57
N THR A 2 32.37 10.41 -8.88
CA THR A 2 31.23 10.55 -9.78
C THR A 2 30.37 9.34 -9.50
N GLN A 3 29.18 9.51 -8.93
CA GLN A 3 28.14 8.49 -8.99
C GLN A 3 27.84 8.27 -10.47
N ALA A 4 28.12 7.05 -10.96
CA ALA A 4 27.61 6.62 -12.25
C ALA A 4 26.08 6.68 -12.13
N GLU A 5 25.43 7.46 -12.99
CA GLU A 5 23.99 7.37 -13.20
C GLU A 5 23.75 5.93 -13.68
N GLU A 6 23.08 5.13 -12.87
CA GLU A 6 22.63 3.80 -13.28
C GLU A 6 21.59 4.04 -14.39
N GLU A 7 21.95 3.69 -15.61
CA GLU A 7 21.04 3.77 -16.76
C GLU A 7 19.88 2.82 -16.48
N SER A 8 18.68 3.39 -16.23
CA SER A 8 17.45 2.61 -16.07
C SER A 8 17.15 1.84 -17.36
N ILE A 9 16.85 0.56 -17.23
CA ILE A 9 16.59 -0.34 -18.36
C ILE A 9 15.07 -0.39 -18.58
N PRO A 10 14.51 0.15 -19.69
CA PRO A 10 13.10 0.06 -19.99
C PRO A 10 12.65 -1.41 -20.02
N MET A 11 11.60 -1.75 -19.25
CA MET A 11 11.08 -3.10 -19.11
C MET A 11 9.64 -3.24 -19.61
N ILE A 12 8.76 -2.33 -19.17
CA ILE A 12 7.39 -2.24 -19.64
C ILE A 12 7.14 -0.79 -20.07
N GLN A 13 6.55 -0.61 -21.24
CA GLN A 13 6.05 0.66 -21.72
C GLN A 13 4.67 0.43 -22.32
N MET A 14 3.68 1.15 -21.85
CA MET A 14 2.28 1.07 -22.25
C MET A 14 1.72 2.48 -22.47
N ASP A 15 0.66 2.57 -23.24
CA ASP A 15 -0.14 3.79 -23.33
C ASP A 15 -0.96 4.00 -22.04
N ASP A 16 -2.09 4.70 -22.12
CA ASP A 16 -2.92 4.95 -20.95
C ASP A 16 -3.49 3.64 -20.39
N VAL A 17 -3.05 3.27 -19.20
CA VAL A 17 -3.52 2.07 -18.50
C VAL A 17 -4.95 2.31 -18.01
N VAL A 18 -5.86 1.43 -18.44
CA VAL A 18 -7.30 1.48 -18.13
C VAL A 18 -7.79 0.33 -17.27
N ALA A 19 -7.00 -0.73 -17.14
CA ALA A 19 -7.28 -1.82 -16.20
C ALA A 19 -6.00 -2.32 -15.55
N VAL A 20 -6.09 -2.70 -14.28
CA VAL A 20 -5.01 -3.34 -13.53
C VAL A 20 -5.57 -4.46 -12.67
N SER A 21 -4.82 -5.53 -12.53
CA SER A 21 -5.12 -6.59 -11.57
C SER A 21 -3.84 -7.08 -10.92
N TYR A 22 -3.94 -7.59 -9.72
CA TYR A 22 -2.83 -8.24 -9.05
C TYR A 22 -3.26 -9.44 -8.21
N ASP A 23 -2.31 -10.33 -8.04
CA ASP A 23 -2.36 -11.44 -7.11
C ASP A 23 -1.13 -11.34 -6.19
N ASN A 24 -1.33 -11.39 -4.86
CA ASN A 24 -0.26 -11.16 -3.87
C ASN A 24 -0.24 -12.21 -2.75
N GLU A 25 -0.72 -13.43 -3.00
CA GLU A 25 -0.88 -14.52 -2.02
C GLU A 25 -2.05 -14.34 -1.03
N THR A 26 -2.42 -13.11 -0.69
CA THR A 26 -3.50 -12.80 0.27
C THR A 26 -4.76 -12.30 -0.41
N ALA A 27 -4.62 -11.66 -1.57
CA ALA A 27 -5.73 -11.10 -2.33
C ALA A 27 -5.50 -11.23 -3.83
N SER A 28 -6.56 -11.45 -4.57
CA SER A 28 -6.63 -11.34 -6.03
C SER A 28 -7.66 -10.29 -6.34
N LEU A 29 -7.24 -9.14 -6.85
CA LEU A 29 -8.08 -7.97 -7.07
C LEU A 29 -7.91 -7.43 -8.48
N SER A 30 -9.03 -6.95 -9.05
CA SER A 30 -9.10 -6.41 -10.40
C SER A 30 -9.80 -5.05 -10.41
N PHE A 31 -9.24 -4.11 -11.14
CA PHE A 31 -9.72 -2.74 -11.22
C PHE A 31 -9.82 -2.30 -12.67
N GLU A 32 -10.87 -1.57 -12.98
CA GLU A 32 -11.10 -0.96 -14.30
C GLU A 32 -11.35 0.54 -14.12
N LYS A 33 -10.83 1.34 -15.01
CA LYS A 33 -11.07 2.79 -15.02
C LYS A 33 -12.32 3.11 -15.84
N ARG A 34 -13.35 3.65 -15.17
CA ARG A 34 -14.59 4.10 -15.79
C ARG A 34 -14.80 5.58 -15.48
N GLU A 35 -15.02 6.42 -16.50
CA GLU A 35 -15.25 7.86 -16.34
C GLU A 35 -14.20 8.56 -15.44
N ASP A 36 -12.91 8.19 -15.60
CA ASP A 36 -11.76 8.68 -14.82
C ASP A 36 -11.66 8.19 -13.36
N GLU A 37 -12.54 7.29 -12.91
CA GLU A 37 -12.48 6.67 -11.59
C GLU A 37 -12.18 5.18 -11.69
N TRP A 38 -11.39 4.67 -10.77
CA TRP A 38 -11.12 3.23 -10.63
C TRP A 38 -12.27 2.54 -9.90
N ILE A 39 -12.72 1.42 -10.43
CA ILE A 39 -13.77 0.57 -9.87
C ILE A 39 -13.16 -0.81 -9.60
N CYS A 40 -13.43 -1.37 -8.41
CA CYS A 40 -13.09 -2.75 -8.10
C CYS A 40 -14.11 -3.69 -8.75
N LEU A 41 -13.66 -4.63 -9.57
CA LEU A 41 -14.57 -5.52 -10.31
C LEU A 41 -15.23 -6.57 -9.40
N GLU A 42 -14.57 -6.94 -8.30
CA GLU A 42 -15.11 -7.86 -7.30
C GLU A 42 -16.22 -7.21 -6.46
N GLN A 43 -16.21 -5.87 -6.34
CA GLN A 43 -17.20 -5.11 -5.60
C GLN A 43 -17.31 -3.68 -6.17
N GLU A 44 -18.17 -3.46 -7.15
CA GLU A 44 -18.24 -2.20 -7.92
C GLU A 44 -18.59 -0.96 -7.08
N ASP A 45 -19.39 -1.11 -6.02
CA ASP A 45 -19.79 0.00 -5.14
C ASP A 45 -18.78 0.26 -4.00
N PHE A 46 -17.61 -0.41 -4.02
CA PHE A 46 -16.61 -0.26 -2.98
C PHE A 46 -15.89 1.09 -3.10
N PRO A 47 -15.90 1.94 -2.04
CA PRO A 47 -15.24 3.24 -2.10
C PRO A 47 -13.72 3.07 -2.01
N LEU A 48 -13.05 3.17 -3.16
CA LEU A 48 -11.62 2.96 -3.30
C LEU A 48 -10.79 4.22 -3.00
N ILE A 49 -9.63 4.03 -2.39
CA ILE A 49 -8.55 5.03 -2.35
C ILE A 49 -7.93 5.10 -3.76
N GLN A 50 -8.46 5.98 -4.60
CA GLN A 50 -8.12 6.13 -6.01
C GLN A 50 -6.62 6.27 -6.27
N ASN A 51 -5.90 6.99 -5.41
CA ASN A 51 -4.47 7.23 -5.57
C ASN A 51 -3.63 5.94 -5.47
N ARG A 52 -4.08 4.94 -4.72
CA ARG A 52 -3.37 3.66 -4.62
C ARG A 52 -3.41 2.89 -5.93
N ILE A 53 -4.57 2.86 -6.57
CA ILE A 53 -4.73 2.20 -7.87
C ILE A 53 -4.00 2.97 -8.96
N ASN A 54 -4.06 4.31 -8.93
CA ASN A 54 -3.27 5.14 -9.84
C ASN A 54 -1.76 4.87 -9.71
N SER A 55 -1.24 4.60 -8.52
CA SER A 55 0.17 4.27 -8.33
C SER A 55 0.56 2.96 -9.01
N ILE A 56 -0.31 1.94 -8.95
CA ILE A 56 -0.10 0.67 -9.65
C ILE A 56 -0.10 0.90 -11.18
N ALA A 57 -1.13 1.59 -11.68
CA ALA A 57 -1.26 1.87 -13.10
C ALA A 57 -0.07 2.66 -13.67
N ASN A 58 0.36 3.70 -12.95
CA ASN A 58 1.53 4.50 -13.35
C ASN A 58 2.83 3.70 -13.32
N ALA A 59 3.01 2.84 -12.33
CA ALA A 59 4.19 1.98 -12.24
C ALA A 59 4.23 0.96 -13.40
N MET A 60 3.08 0.43 -13.80
CA MET A 60 2.99 -0.49 -14.95
C MET A 60 3.08 0.22 -16.30
N LYS A 61 2.62 1.50 -16.38
CA LYS A 61 2.68 2.28 -17.62
C LYS A 61 4.11 2.49 -18.12
N ASP A 62 5.04 2.80 -17.22
CA ASP A 62 6.45 3.07 -17.56
C ASP A 62 7.36 2.46 -16.49
N MET A 63 7.62 1.16 -16.65
CA MET A 63 8.44 0.39 -15.71
C MET A 63 9.85 0.22 -16.25
N SER A 64 10.82 0.55 -15.42
CA SER A 64 12.23 0.32 -15.68
C SER A 64 12.81 -0.67 -14.67
N ALA A 65 13.75 -1.47 -15.13
CA ALA A 65 14.54 -2.36 -14.31
C ALA A 65 15.83 -1.69 -13.85
N ASN A 66 16.30 -2.05 -12.67
CA ASN A 66 17.61 -1.65 -12.16
C ASN A 66 18.73 -2.44 -12.87
N ARG A 67 18.45 -3.70 -13.17
CA ARG A 67 19.43 -4.59 -13.79
C ARG A 67 18.74 -5.65 -14.65
N LYS A 68 19.39 -6.03 -15.75
CA LYS A 68 19.08 -7.20 -16.55
C LYS A 68 20.08 -8.31 -16.22
N LEU A 69 19.59 -9.54 -16.03
CA LEU A 69 20.44 -10.70 -15.85
C LEU A 69 20.60 -11.45 -17.17
N ASP A 70 21.85 -11.67 -17.54
CA ASP A 70 22.19 -12.41 -18.74
C ASP A 70 22.38 -13.90 -18.42
N ASP A 71 22.05 -14.79 -19.38
CA ASP A 71 22.33 -16.23 -19.36
C ASP A 71 21.78 -17.01 -18.14
N THR A 72 20.62 -16.62 -17.62
CA THR A 72 19.97 -17.31 -16.50
C THR A 72 18.90 -18.27 -17.02
N THR A 73 19.07 -19.56 -16.77
CA THR A 73 18.14 -20.61 -17.21
C THR A 73 17.36 -21.25 -16.07
N ASP A 74 17.81 -21.07 -14.82
CA ASP A 74 17.19 -21.66 -13.63
C ASP A 74 16.32 -20.64 -12.90
N LEU A 75 15.03 -20.60 -13.24
CA LEU A 75 14.04 -19.68 -12.65
C LEU A 75 13.82 -19.93 -11.15
N SER A 76 14.11 -21.13 -10.66
CA SER A 76 13.87 -21.50 -9.27
C SER A 76 14.76 -20.72 -8.29
N GLN A 77 15.97 -20.34 -8.71
CA GLN A 77 16.88 -19.51 -7.90
C GLN A 77 16.32 -18.11 -7.63
N PHE A 78 15.43 -17.64 -8.48
CA PHE A 78 14.84 -16.30 -8.44
C PHE A 78 13.39 -16.32 -7.96
N GLY A 79 12.82 -17.52 -7.66
CA GLY A 79 11.40 -17.67 -7.30
C GLY A 79 10.44 -17.39 -8.46
N LEU A 80 10.92 -17.56 -9.71
CA LEU A 80 10.15 -17.30 -10.93
C LEU A 80 9.59 -18.57 -11.59
N ASP A 81 9.87 -19.74 -11.03
CA ASP A 81 9.31 -21.03 -11.45
C ASP A 81 7.93 -21.32 -10.84
N GLN A 82 7.64 -20.77 -9.64
CA GLN A 82 6.36 -20.87 -8.95
C GLN A 82 5.98 -19.48 -8.43
N VAL A 83 5.57 -18.64 -9.34
CA VAL A 83 5.25 -17.22 -9.03
C VAL A 83 3.95 -17.14 -8.25
N THR A 84 3.98 -16.45 -7.12
CA THR A 84 2.83 -16.17 -6.25
C THR A 84 2.38 -14.71 -6.29
N LYS A 85 3.19 -13.83 -6.89
CA LYS A 85 2.88 -12.41 -7.04
C LYS A 85 2.92 -12.03 -8.52
N THR A 86 1.77 -11.57 -9.01
CA THR A 86 1.66 -11.08 -10.39
C THR A 86 0.94 -9.74 -10.43
N VAL A 87 1.30 -8.91 -11.39
CA VAL A 87 0.60 -7.66 -11.68
C VAL A 87 0.34 -7.60 -13.18
N THR A 88 -0.91 -7.42 -13.55
CA THR A 88 -1.31 -7.30 -14.95
C THR A 88 -1.91 -5.91 -15.19
N ALA A 89 -1.53 -5.29 -16.29
CA ALA A 89 -2.11 -4.04 -16.76
C ALA A 89 -2.59 -4.18 -18.20
N GLU A 90 -3.67 -3.49 -18.53
CA GLU A 90 -4.22 -3.34 -19.88
C GLU A 90 -4.30 -1.85 -20.22
N ASP A 91 -3.87 -1.48 -21.42
CA ASP A 91 -3.96 -0.13 -21.91
C ASP A 91 -5.25 0.12 -22.72
N SER A 92 -5.47 1.38 -23.09
CA SER A 92 -6.67 1.80 -23.87
C SER A 92 -6.76 1.19 -25.26
N GLU A 93 -5.69 0.60 -25.76
CA GLU A 93 -5.66 -0.09 -27.06
C GLU A 93 -5.94 -1.63 -26.90
N GLY A 94 -6.05 -2.12 -25.67
CA GLY A 94 -6.27 -3.53 -25.35
C GLY A 94 -4.97 -4.35 -25.28
N ASN A 95 -3.81 -3.72 -25.27
CA ASN A 95 -2.55 -4.43 -25.04
C ASN A 95 -2.41 -4.76 -23.55
N THR A 96 -2.03 -5.99 -23.27
CA THR A 96 -1.87 -6.48 -21.89
C THR A 96 -0.41 -6.81 -21.60
N LYS A 97 0.06 -6.43 -20.42
CA LYS A 97 1.37 -6.80 -19.88
C LYS A 97 1.20 -7.40 -18.48
N THR A 98 1.82 -8.57 -18.27
CA THR A 98 1.85 -9.24 -16.96
C THR A 98 3.27 -9.27 -16.44
N LEU A 99 3.48 -8.67 -15.28
CA LEU A 99 4.70 -8.74 -14.51
C LEU A 99 4.61 -9.92 -13.54
N LYS A 100 5.60 -10.79 -13.58
CA LYS A 100 5.80 -11.89 -12.63
C LYS A 100 6.90 -11.48 -11.65
N ILE A 101 6.63 -11.55 -10.36
CA ILE A 101 7.53 -11.10 -9.29
C ILE A 101 7.97 -12.33 -8.49
N GLY A 102 9.27 -12.49 -8.40
CA GLY A 102 9.92 -13.58 -7.67
C GLY A 102 10.45 -13.15 -6.31
N ASN A 103 11.57 -13.75 -5.89
CA ASN A 103 12.18 -13.50 -4.59
C ASN A 103 12.83 -12.12 -4.51
N VAL A 104 12.98 -11.61 -3.28
CA VAL A 104 13.82 -10.44 -3.00
C VAL A 104 15.30 -10.82 -3.07
N ASN A 105 16.11 -9.94 -3.60
CA ASN A 105 17.56 -10.00 -3.51
C ASN A 105 17.98 -9.40 -2.16
N GLU A 106 18.38 -10.24 -1.20
CA GLU A 106 18.71 -9.84 0.16
C GLU A 106 19.89 -8.83 0.27
N TYR A 107 20.70 -8.69 -0.79
CA TYR A 107 21.83 -7.77 -0.80
C TYR A 107 21.47 -6.37 -1.26
N THR A 108 20.53 -6.25 -2.22
CA THR A 108 20.14 -4.95 -2.80
C THR A 108 18.76 -4.49 -2.33
N GLY A 109 17.90 -5.41 -1.87
CA GLY A 109 16.51 -5.13 -1.58
C GLY A 109 15.58 -5.13 -2.82
N ASP A 110 16.16 -5.29 -4.01
CA ASP A 110 15.39 -5.41 -5.25
C ASP A 110 14.68 -6.76 -5.35
N TYR A 111 13.64 -6.82 -6.15
CA TYR A 111 12.95 -8.07 -6.47
C TYR A 111 13.36 -8.57 -7.85
N TYR A 112 13.47 -9.89 -7.98
CA TYR A 112 13.59 -10.51 -9.29
C TYR A 112 12.25 -10.49 -9.99
N ALA A 113 12.23 -10.17 -11.29
CA ALA A 113 11.00 -10.05 -12.04
C ALA A 113 11.18 -10.46 -13.50
N MET A 114 10.07 -10.82 -14.13
CA MET A 114 9.99 -11.18 -15.53
C MET A 114 8.67 -10.72 -16.14
N VAL A 115 8.69 -10.27 -17.37
CA VAL A 115 7.45 -9.96 -18.11
C VAL A 115 6.97 -11.23 -18.81
N GLU A 116 5.70 -11.52 -18.74
CA GLU A 116 5.13 -12.68 -19.44
C GLU A 116 5.39 -12.60 -20.94
N GLY A 117 5.93 -13.71 -21.50
CA GLY A 117 6.33 -13.76 -22.92
C GLY A 117 7.73 -13.24 -23.21
N ASP A 118 8.47 -12.79 -22.18
CA ASP A 118 9.90 -12.46 -22.24
C ASP A 118 10.66 -13.37 -21.26
N ASP A 119 11.65 -14.11 -21.76
CA ASP A 119 12.46 -15.02 -20.93
C ASP A 119 13.58 -14.29 -20.15
N THR A 120 13.62 -12.97 -20.23
CA THR A 120 14.63 -12.15 -19.58
C THR A 120 14.27 -11.94 -18.10
N ILE A 121 15.23 -12.20 -17.21
CA ILE A 121 15.11 -11.89 -15.79
C ILE A 121 15.70 -10.50 -15.52
N TYR A 122 14.95 -9.73 -14.76
CA TYR A 122 15.31 -8.38 -14.32
C TYR A 122 15.37 -8.28 -12.80
N THR A 123 16.01 -7.24 -12.29
CA THR A 123 15.77 -6.77 -10.92
C THR A 123 15.04 -5.44 -10.96
N ILE A 124 14.03 -5.30 -10.11
CA ILE A 124 13.18 -4.11 -10.01
C ILE A 124 13.17 -3.59 -8.57
N ALA A 125 12.93 -2.30 -8.40
CA ALA A 125 12.71 -1.72 -7.09
C ALA A 125 11.45 -2.30 -6.41
N ASP A 126 11.37 -2.19 -5.10
CA ASP A 126 10.27 -2.70 -4.25
C ASP A 126 8.94 -1.94 -4.42
N SER A 127 8.94 -0.82 -5.13
CA SER A 127 7.78 0.08 -5.21
C SER A 127 6.50 -0.61 -5.72
N ILE A 128 6.58 -1.40 -6.80
CA ILE A 128 5.39 -2.10 -7.33
C ILE A 128 4.90 -3.17 -6.36
N VAL A 129 5.80 -3.85 -5.64
CA VAL A 129 5.43 -4.82 -4.61
C VAL A 129 4.67 -4.13 -3.49
N ASN A 130 5.18 -3.00 -3.00
CA ASN A 130 4.54 -2.20 -1.96
C ASN A 130 3.17 -1.65 -2.40
N TYR A 131 3.01 -1.30 -3.69
CA TYR A 131 1.73 -0.81 -4.23
C TYR A 131 0.68 -1.93 -4.38
N THR A 132 1.10 -3.18 -4.48
CA THR A 132 0.21 -4.34 -4.65
C THR A 132 0.12 -5.24 -3.42
N ASP A 133 0.69 -4.83 -2.28
CA ASP A 133 0.63 -5.57 -1.01
C ASP A 133 -0.58 -5.15 -0.17
N TYR A 134 -1.75 -4.99 -0.83
CA TYR A 134 -2.99 -4.59 -0.19
C TYR A 134 -4.08 -5.64 -0.39
N THR A 135 -4.89 -5.83 0.67
CA THR A 135 -6.20 -6.46 0.57
C THR A 135 -7.25 -5.43 0.18
N LEU A 136 -8.47 -5.85 -0.13
CA LEU A 136 -9.55 -4.91 -0.46
C LEU A 136 -9.85 -3.95 0.70
N ASP A 137 -9.82 -4.42 1.95
CA ASP A 137 -10.06 -3.59 3.13
C ASP A 137 -9.01 -2.48 3.30
N ASP A 138 -7.77 -2.73 2.91
CA ASP A 138 -6.70 -1.72 2.93
C ASP A 138 -6.93 -0.60 1.91
N LEU A 139 -7.72 -0.88 0.88
CA LEU A 139 -8.06 0.07 -0.20
C LEU A 139 -9.31 0.89 0.10
N LEU A 140 -9.95 0.69 1.26
CA LEU A 140 -11.18 1.38 1.65
C LEU A 140 -10.94 2.87 1.87
N GLN A 141 -11.63 3.71 1.09
CA GLN A 141 -11.72 5.13 1.32
C GLN A 141 -12.78 5.41 2.40
N LEU A 142 -12.33 5.76 3.60
CA LEU A 142 -13.23 6.13 4.67
C LEU A 142 -13.72 7.57 4.51
N ASP A 143 -15.02 7.79 4.66
CA ASP A 143 -15.57 9.12 4.73
C ASP A 143 -15.10 9.84 6.00
N THR A 144 -14.67 11.08 5.86
CA THR A 144 -14.36 11.92 7.01
C THR A 144 -15.65 12.41 7.65
N VAL A 145 -16.15 11.68 8.64
CA VAL A 145 -17.39 12.03 9.34
C VAL A 145 -17.24 13.31 10.17
N ILE A 146 -16.03 13.56 10.68
CA ILE A 146 -15.72 14.75 11.48
C ILE A 146 -14.34 15.27 11.12
N SER A 147 -14.24 16.55 10.73
CA SER A 147 -12.97 17.22 10.51
C SER A 147 -12.60 18.06 11.73
N VAL A 148 -12.06 17.41 12.78
CA VAL A 148 -11.57 18.09 13.99
C VAL A 148 -10.08 17.85 14.10
N THR A 149 -9.29 18.93 14.10
CA THR A 149 -7.84 18.82 14.34
C THR A 149 -7.54 18.63 15.83
N SER A 150 -6.42 18.03 16.17
CA SER A 150 -5.95 17.89 17.57
C SER A 150 -5.84 19.23 18.30
N ALA A 151 -5.64 20.35 17.58
CA ALA A 151 -5.64 21.70 18.14
C ALA A 151 -7.03 22.16 18.58
N GLN A 152 -8.07 21.73 17.88
CA GLN A 152 -9.47 22.11 18.14
C GLN A 152 -10.18 21.19 19.14
N ALA A 153 -9.70 19.94 19.27
CA ALA A 153 -10.26 18.99 20.21
C ALA A 153 -9.83 19.32 21.64
N THR A 154 -10.82 19.52 22.52
CA THR A 154 -10.60 19.69 23.97
C THR A 154 -10.80 18.38 24.73
N SER A 155 -11.63 17.50 24.23
CA SER A 155 -11.81 16.16 24.76
C SER A 155 -12.32 15.20 23.68
N VAL A 156 -12.05 13.91 23.85
CA VAL A 156 -12.58 12.82 23.05
C VAL A 156 -13.24 11.82 23.98
N THR A 157 -14.46 11.41 23.68
CA THR A 157 -15.16 10.35 24.40
C THR A 157 -15.36 9.16 23.45
N VAL A 158 -14.93 7.99 23.89
CA VAL A 158 -15.13 6.73 23.16
C VAL A 158 -16.13 5.89 23.94
N GLU A 159 -17.20 5.47 23.26
CA GLU A 159 -18.22 4.57 23.84
C GLU A 159 -18.18 3.23 23.09
N LYS A 160 -18.08 2.14 23.85
CA LYS A 160 -18.15 0.77 23.31
C LYS A 160 -18.92 -0.12 24.29
N ASN A 161 -20.00 -0.73 23.82
CA ASN A 161 -20.83 -1.66 24.59
C ASN A 161 -21.31 -1.07 25.95
N GLY A 162 -21.70 0.20 25.98
CA GLY A 162 -22.16 0.88 27.20
C GLY A 162 -21.03 1.32 28.14
N THR A 163 -19.78 1.10 27.80
CA THR A 163 -18.63 1.63 28.53
C THR A 163 -18.11 2.87 27.83
N GLN A 164 -18.00 3.98 28.57
CA GLN A 164 -17.46 5.25 28.06
C GLN A 164 -16.07 5.51 28.65
N VAL A 165 -15.14 5.92 27.78
CA VAL A 165 -13.81 6.42 28.19
C VAL A 165 -13.66 7.84 27.64
N LYS A 166 -13.37 8.80 28.50
CA LYS A 166 -13.18 10.20 28.14
C LYS A 166 -11.71 10.60 28.29
N PHE A 167 -11.13 11.09 27.22
CA PHE A 167 -9.80 11.69 27.19
C PHE A 167 -9.96 13.22 27.16
N VAL A 168 -9.27 13.94 28.03
CA VAL A 168 -9.30 15.40 28.10
C VAL A 168 -7.89 15.94 27.81
N LYS A 169 -7.83 16.95 26.93
CA LYS A 169 -6.57 17.64 26.65
C LYS A 169 -6.13 18.41 27.89
N LYS A 170 -4.94 18.11 28.40
CA LYS A 170 -4.30 18.87 29.47
C LYS A 170 -3.32 19.88 28.85
N GLU A 171 -3.51 21.15 29.10
CA GLU A 171 -2.50 22.16 28.79
C GLU A 171 -1.37 22.02 29.81
N VAL A 172 -0.18 21.66 29.33
CA VAL A 172 1.05 21.70 30.13
C VAL A 172 1.61 23.10 29.93
N GLU A 173 1.57 23.95 30.96
CA GLU A 173 2.32 25.19 30.95
C GLU A 173 3.80 24.80 30.81
N ALA A 174 4.47 25.34 29.78
CA ALA A 174 5.88 25.12 29.56
C ALA A 174 6.68 25.82 30.65
N GLU A 175 7.03 25.09 31.70
CA GLU A 175 8.13 25.49 32.59
C GLU A 175 9.44 25.23 31.86
N THR A 176 10.19 26.30 31.70
CA THR A 176 11.52 26.34 31.10
C THR A 176 12.49 25.55 31.97
N GLU A 177 13.25 24.67 31.31
CA GLU A 177 14.51 24.03 31.71
C GLU A 177 14.49 22.74 32.54
N ALA A 178 15.11 21.76 31.91
CA ALA A 178 15.98 20.69 32.39
C ALA A 178 15.34 19.35 32.84
N GLU A 179 15.75 18.37 32.07
CA GLU A 179 15.98 16.95 32.40
C GLU A 179 14.79 16.00 32.67
N THR A 180 14.63 15.11 31.72
CA THR A 180 14.54 13.64 31.81
C THR A 180 13.41 13.01 32.64
N GLU A 181 12.77 12.11 31.95
CA GLU A 181 11.97 10.96 32.34
C GLU A 181 10.46 11.07 32.08
N ALA A 182 10.06 10.28 31.07
CA ALA A 182 8.67 10.00 30.75
C ALA A 182 8.12 8.99 31.77
N GLU A 183 7.20 9.39 32.60
CA GLU A 183 6.26 8.47 33.24
C GLU A 183 4.87 8.75 32.71
N ALA A 184 4.32 7.77 32.00
CA ALA A 184 2.92 7.76 31.58
C ALA A 184 2.07 7.26 32.75
N GLU A 185 1.45 8.17 33.48
CA GLU A 185 0.37 7.81 34.39
C GLU A 185 -0.97 7.68 33.65
N THR A 186 -1.42 6.45 33.51
CA THR A 186 -2.77 6.09 33.10
C THR A 186 -3.64 6.12 34.34
N THR A 187 -4.46 7.14 34.51
CA THR A 187 -5.52 7.11 35.55
C THR A 187 -6.81 6.61 34.89
N GLU A 188 -7.13 5.35 35.17
CA GLU A 188 -8.48 4.78 34.95
C GLU A 188 -9.38 5.25 36.08
N GLU A 189 -10.32 6.15 35.78
CA GLU A 189 -11.43 6.45 36.68
C GLU A 189 -12.69 5.73 36.16
N THR A 190 -12.96 4.57 36.75
CA THR A 190 -14.21 3.81 36.56
C THR A 190 -15.28 4.40 37.44
N VAL A 191 -16.22 5.13 36.87
CA VAL A 191 -17.44 5.50 37.55
C VAL A 191 -18.51 4.46 37.20
N SER A 192 -18.80 3.57 38.14
CA SER A 192 -19.97 2.69 38.09
C SER A 192 -21.11 3.38 38.84
N GLU A 193 -22.10 3.89 38.13
CA GLU A 193 -23.41 4.20 38.71
C GLU A 193 -24.30 2.99 38.51
N THR A 194 -24.58 2.32 39.63
CA THR A 194 -25.70 1.39 39.79
C THR A 194 -26.91 2.20 40.24
N GLU A 195 -27.91 2.38 39.37
CA GLU A 195 -29.25 2.74 39.84
C GLU A 195 -30.07 1.48 40.02
N GLU A 196 -30.34 1.18 41.31
CA GLU A 196 -31.47 0.35 41.70
C GLU A 196 -32.73 1.22 41.65
N GLY A 197 -33.70 0.77 40.85
CA GLY A 197 -35.05 1.36 40.81
C GLY A 197 -36.11 0.30 40.99
N THR A 198 -36.78 0.34 42.08
CA THR A 198 -37.98 -0.28 42.59
C THR A 198 -39.06 -0.65 41.55
#